data_0428ddaa375c2d4662431ad3275b3c9b
#
_entry.id   0428ddaa375c2d4662431ad3275b3c9b
#
_cell.length_a   1.000
_cell.length_b   1.000
_cell.length_c   1.000
_cell.angle_alpha   90.00
_cell.angle_beta   90.00
_cell.angle_gamma   90.00
#
_symmetry.space_group_name_H-M   'P 1'
#
loop_
_entity.id
_entity.type
_entity.pdbx_description
1 polymer ?
#
loop_
_entity_poly.entity_id
_entity_poly.type
_entity_poly.pdbx_seq_one_letter_code
_entity_poly.pdbx_strand_id
1 'polypeptide(L)'
;MKKEDIKAVAENRFRELGAKQLELYPSGICWTINGELFKVSALADFWVLEWTDNHSYASNCCFEDIDPMPYDISEQEIIWQVDKLLL
;
A
#
# COMPACT_ATOMS: atom_id res chain seq x y z
N MET A 1 3.66 15.88 4.05
CA MET A 1 2.33 15.53 3.51
C MET A 1 1.50 14.88 4.61
N LYS A 2 0.20 15.09 4.62
CA LYS A 2 -0.68 14.51 5.64
C LYS A 2 -0.90 13.02 5.40
N LYS A 3 -1.24 12.27 6.45
CA LYS A 3 -1.47 10.83 6.39
C LYS A 3 -2.50 10.44 5.34
N GLU A 4 -3.65 11.10 5.33
CA GLU A 4 -4.73 10.83 4.38
C GLU A 4 -4.33 11.14 2.95
N ASP A 5 -3.47 12.14 2.75
CA ASP A 5 -2.99 12.51 1.42
C ASP A 5 -2.01 11.47 0.87
N ILE A 6 -1.12 10.97 1.72
CA ILE A 6 -0.17 9.91 1.34
C ILE A 6 -0.93 8.64 0.94
N LYS A 7 -1.89 8.25 1.75
CA LYS A 7 -2.70 7.07 1.47
C LYS A 7 -3.46 7.24 0.15
N ALA A 8 -4.05 8.42 -0.06
CA ALA A 8 -4.79 8.71 -1.29
C ALA A 8 -3.89 8.64 -2.52
N VAL A 9 -2.69 9.23 -2.46
CA VAL A 9 -1.74 9.22 -3.58
C VAL A 9 -1.32 7.77 -3.90
N ALA A 10 -0.96 7.01 -2.88
CA ALA A 10 -0.53 5.62 -3.07
C ALA A 10 -1.66 4.77 -3.65
N GLU A 11 -2.86 4.88 -3.11
CA GLU A 11 -4.00 4.09 -3.58
C GLU A 11 -4.44 4.49 -4.97
N ASN A 12 -4.38 5.78 -5.32
CA ASN A 12 -4.65 6.22 -6.68
C ASN A 12 -3.64 5.61 -7.66
N ARG A 13 -2.37 5.53 -7.25
CA ARG A 13 -1.36 4.92 -8.12
C ARG A 13 -1.57 3.42 -8.27
N PHE A 14 -1.97 2.71 -7.22
CA PHE A 14 -2.37 1.31 -7.34
C PHE A 14 -3.44 1.14 -8.42
N ARG A 15 -4.46 2.00 -8.38
CA ARG A 15 -5.57 1.97 -9.32
C ARG A 15 -5.10 2.24 -10.74
N GLU A 16 -4.23 3.24 -10.92
CA GLU A 16 -3.68 3.59 -12.24
C GLU A 16 -2.87 2.45 -12.86
N LEU A 17 -2.21 1.66 -12.03
CA LEU A 17 -1.41 0.51 -12.47
C LEU A 17 -2.26 -0.74 -12.72
N GLY A 18 -3.57 -0.66 -12.53
CA GLY A 18 -4.48 -1.75 -12.82
C GLY A 18 -4.85 -2.62 -11.63
N ALA A 19 -4.41 -2.26 -10.43
CA ALA A 19 -4.79 -2.99 -9.22
C ALA A 19 -6.28 -2.80 -8.94
N LYS A 20 -6.92 -3.82 -8.38
CA LYS A 20 -8.32 -3.78 -7.98
C LYS A 20 -8.43 -3.72 -6.47
N GLN A 21 -9.38 -2.92 -6.01
CA GLN A 21 -9.64 -2.80 -4.58
C GLN A 21 -10.35 -4.05 -4.07
N LEU A 22 -9.93 -4.50 -2.89
CA LEU A 22 -10.46 -5.68 -2.24
C LEU A 22 -10.58 -5.41 -0.75
N GLU A 23 -11.71 -5.75 -0.17
CA GLU A 23 -11.91 -5.60 1.27
C GLU A 23 -11.80 -6.98 1.93
N LEU A 24 -10.87 -7.12 2.87
CA LEU A 24 -10.64 -8.34 3.62
C LEU A 24 -10.87 -8.11 5.10
N TYR A 25 -11.45 -9.08 5.76
CA TYR A 25 -11.66 -9.02 7.20
C TYR A 25 -10.61 -9.90 7.88
N PRO A 26 -9.92 -9.41 8.93
CA PRO A 26 -10.02 -8.08 9.55
C PRO A 26 -9.09 -7.00 8.95
N SER A 27 -8.33 -7.29 7.91
CA SER A 27 -7.31 -6.38 7.37
C SER A 27 -7.84 -5.07 6.81
N GLY A 28 -9.07 -5.07 6.28
CA GLY A 28 -9.64 -3.90 5.65
C GLY A 28 -9.34 -3.82 4.16
N ILE A 29 -9.13 -2.62 3.66
CA ILE A 29 -8.95 -2.38 2.23
C ILE A 29 -7.54 -2.74 1.79
N CYS A 30 -7.46 -3.61 0.78
CA CYS A 30 -6.22 -4.02 0.14
C CYS A 30 -6.36 -3.82 -1.36
N TRP A 31 -5.27 -4.00 -2.10
CA TRP A 31 -5.24 -3.88 -3.55
C TRP A 31 -4.59 -5.12 -4.13
N THR A 32 -5.16 -5.64 -5.20
CA THR A 32 -4.64 -6.86 -5.81
C THR A 32 -4.35 -6.67 -7.29
N ILE A 33 -3.23 -7.23 -7.74
CA ILE A 33 -2.83 -7.29 -9.15
C ILE A 33 -1.93 -8.52 -9.32
N ASN A 34 -2.17 -9.29 -10.40
CA ASN A 34 -1.36 -10.47 -10.73
C ASN A 34 -1.23 -11.49 -9.60
N GLY A 35 -2.28 -11.64 -8.78
CA GLY A 35 -2.28 -12.60 -7.68
C GLY A 35 -1.56 -12.11 -6.42
N GLU A 36 -0.99 -10.93 -6.45
CA GLU A 36 -0.33 -10.32 -5.29
C GLU A 36 -1.24 -9.32 -4.62
N LEU A 37 -1.03 -9.09 -3.32
CA LEU A 37 -1.84 -8.18 -2.53
C LEU A 37 -0.96 -7.09 -1.92
N PHE A 38 -1.48 -5.87 -1.94
CA PHE A 38 -0.75 -4.68 -1.51
C PHE A 38 -1.63 -3.83 -0.60
N LYS A 39 -0.99 -3.13 0.30
CA LYS A 39 -1.68 -2.22 1.22
C LYS A 39 -0.77 -1.05 1.53
N VAL A 40 -1.35 0.08 1.87
CA VAL A 40 -0.62 1.23 2.40
C VAL A 40 -1.15 1.53 3.78
N SER A 41 -0.26 1.66 4.75
CA SER A 41 -0.61 2.00 6.13
C SER A 41 0.11 3.26 6.56
N ALA A 42 -0.65 4.22 7.10
CA ALA A 42 -0.11 5.48 7.61
C ALA A 42 -0.16 5.45 9.13
N LEU A 43 1.02 5.39 9.75
CA LEU A 43 1.16 5.27 11.20
C LEU A 43 1.50 6.65 11.81
N ALA A 44 1.77 6.68 13.12
CA ALA A 44 1.97 7.95 13.83
C ALA A 44 3.16 8.75 13.28
N ASP A 45 4.28 8.08 13.06
CA ASP A 45 5.56 8.75 12.71
C ASP A 45 6.07 8.40 11.32
N PHE A 46 5.45 7.44 10.65
CA PHE A 46 5.90 6.99 9.33
C PHE A 46 4.75 6.31 8.59
N TRP A 47 4.95 6.07 7.30
CA TRP A 47 4.03 5.27 6.49
C TRP A 47 4.79 4.12 5.83
N VAL A 48 4.07 3.05 5.51
CA VAL A 48 4.66 1.86 4.90
C VAL A 48 3.78 1.36 3.76
N LEU A 49 4.44 0.76 2.78
CA LEU A 49 3.79 -0.10 1.81
C LEU A 49 3.92 -1.53 2.30
N GLU A 50 2.88 -2.31 2.13
CA GLU A 50 2.81 -3.68 2.62
C GLU A 50 2.48 -4.60 1.45
N TRP A 51 3.03 -5.80 1.48
CA TRP A 51 2.89 -6.76 0.40
C TRP A 51 2.77 -8.19 0.93
N THR A 52 2.00 -9.00 0.23
CA THR A 52 2.03 -10.45 0.40
C THR A 52 1.50 -11.12 -0.88
N ASP A 53 1.95 -12.33 -1.14
CA ASP A 53 1.41 -13.17 -2.21
C ASP A 53 0.45 -14.23 -1.65
N ASN A 54 0.16 -14.18 -0.36
CA ASN A 54 -0.68 -15.16 0.33
C ASN A 54 -1.97 -14.51 0.81
N HIS A 55 -3.10 -14.90 0.21
CA HIS A 55 -4.41 -14.35 0.52
C HIS A 55 -4.80 -14.55 2.00
N SER A 56 -4.43 -15.68 2.58
CA SER A 56 -4.69 -15.96 3.99
C SER A 56 -3.90 -15.02 4.90
N TYR A 57 -2.64 -14.74 4.55
CA TYR A 57 -1.83 -13.78 5.29
C TYR A 57 -2.43 -12.37 5.21
N ALA A 58 -2.88 -11.98 4.02
CA ALA A 58 -3.53 -10.68 3.84
C ALA A 58 -4.78 -10.55 4.72
N SER A 59 -5.62 -11.58 4.77
CA SER A 59 -6.83 -11.58 5.59
C SER A 59 -6.52 -11.44 7.08
N ASN A 60 -5.40 -11.99 7.52
CA ASN A 60 -4.98 -11.98 8.92
C ASN A 60 -4.02 -10.84 9.28
N CYS A 61 -3.91 -9.83 8.43
CA CYS A 61 -3.00 -8.68 8.62
C CYS A 61 -1.53 -9.08 8.71
N CYS A 62 -1.13 -10.14 8.02
CA CYS A 62 0.24 -10.65 8.01
C CYS A 62 0.96 -10.27 6.73
N PHE A 63 0.99 -8.99 6.41
CA PHE A 63 1.74 -8.47 5.27
C PHE A 63 3.22 -8.32 5.61
N GLU A 64 4.08 -8.38 4.60
CA GLU A 64 5.46 -7.96 4.73
C GLU A 64 5.54 -6.45 4.55
N ASP A 65 6.15 -5.77 5.51
CA ASP A 65 6.35 -4.33 5.44
C ASP A 65 7.56 -4.01 4.57
N ILE A 66 7.39 -3.05 3.69
CA ILE A 66 8.51 -2.42 3.00
C ILE A 66 9.06 -1.35 3.94
N ASP A 67 10.30 -0.94 3.74
CA ASP A 67 10.98 0.00 4.63
C ASP A 67 10.09 1.22 4.99
N PRO A 68 10.01 1.58 6.28
CA PRO A 68 9.23 2.74 6.70
C PRO A 68 9.72 4.02 6.04
N MET A 69 8.77 4.88 5.68
CA MET A 69 9.06 6.11 4.97
C MET A 69 8.53 7.32 5.74
N PRO A 70 9.21 8.48 5.64
CA PRO A 70 8.79 9.67 6.39
C PRO A 70 7.59 10.35 5.73
N TYR A 71 6.89 11.17 6.49
CA TYR A 71 5.82 12.01 5.96
C TYR A 71 6.34 13.23 5.17
N ASP A 72 7.60 13.58 5.36
CA ASP A 72 8.27 14.64 4.61
C ASP A 72 8.70 14.06 3.25
N ILE A 73 7.73 13.93 2.36
CA ILE A 73 7.91 13.26 1.08
C ILE A 73 7.02 13.92 0.03
N SER A 74 7.47 13.94 -1.21
CA SER A 74 6.70 14.50 -2.32
C SER A 74 5.76 13.45 -2.92
N GLU A 75 4.74 13.91 -3.64
CA GLU A 75 3.83 13.04 -4.36
C GLU A 75 4.57 12.16 -5.37
N GLN A 76 5.53 12.74 -6.10
CA GLN A 76 6.35 11.99 -7.06
C GLN A 76 7.13 10.86 -6.40
N GLU A 77 7.64 11.10 -5.20
CA GLU A 77 8.40 10.09 -4.46
C GLU A 77 7.49 8.95 -4.02
N ILE A 78 6.26 9.26 -3.61
CA ILE A 78 5.28 8.24 -3.25
C ILE A 78 4.97 7.37 -4.48
N ILE A 79 4.72 8.00 -5.61
CA ILE A 79 4.44 7.30 -6.87
C ILE A 79 5.61 6.38 -7.24
N TRP A 80 6.83 6.88 -7.11
CA TRP A 80 8.02 6.09 -7.39
C TRP A 80 8.13 4.85 -6.49
N GLN A 81 7.82 5.01 -5.20
CA GLN A 81 7.84 3.88 -4.25
C GLN A 81 6.79 2.83 -4.62
N VAL A 82 5.59 3.26 -5.01
CA VAL A 82 4.55 2.34 -5.46
C VAL A 82 4.99 1.62 -6.75
N ASP A 83 5.51 2.35 -7.71
CA ASP A 83 5.97 1.77 -8.98
C ASP A 83 7.07 0.73 -8.75
N LYS A 84 8.00 1.04 -7.88
CA LYS A 84 9.09 0.14 -7.52
C LYS A 84 8.59 -1.17 -6.91
N LEU A 85 7.50 -1.11 -6.16
CA LEU A 85 6.91 -2.29 -5.53
C LEU A 85 6.08 -3.12 -6.52
N LEU A 86 5.31 -2.47 -7.40
CA LEU A 86 4.34 -3.15 -8.26
C LEU A 86 4.90 -3.52 -9.64
N LEU A 87 5.97 -2.87 -10.08
CA LEU A 87 6.52 -3.08 -11.43
C LEU A 87 7.85 -3.85 -11.45
#